data_5d093c960ec25f952d085e5e616a08d4
#
_entry.id   5d093c960ec25f952d085e5e616a08d4
#
_cell.length_a   1.000
_cell.length_b   1.000
_cell.length_c   1.000
_cell.angle_alpha   90.00
_cell.angle_beta   90.00
_cell.angle_gamma   90.00
#
_symmetry.space_group_name_H-M   'P 1'
#
loop_
_entity.id
_entity.type
_entity.pdbx_description
1 polymer ?
#
loop_
_entity_poly.entity_id
_entity_poly.type
_entity_poly.pdbx_seq_one_letter_code
_entity_poly.pdbx_strand_id
1 'polypeptide(L)'
;MTARRARPRVVGFALGFEPGVAVSGRGLACVVLAAAWLAGCAVGPDFVRPAPPQAGGYAREPLPAQTVASDIHGGEAQHFVQGLDLPGDWWTLFRSPALNAIIERALAANPSLQAAQAALREANETRLAGEGALFPTISAGASVTREKKAPASVGSGSTIPPFTLKSASVNVTYLLDVWGGTRRQVEALTAQAEFQRFELEASYLTLISNVVLAALQDASLRAQVAATQEIVDIETQQLAGLKREFAIGAAANTAVLAQAAALAQACAALPPLQKQLAQTRNQLAAYLGRFPNDAPTETFELEALQLPVTLPVSLPSQLVAQRPDIRASEALLHAASAEIGVATANLLPQLTLSAAYGSETAQTLFGPGTAVWNIGAGLLQPLFEGGMLLHRRRAAIAAYDAAAAQYRVTVVTAFQNVADALRALQSDANAVNAQAAAERAAADSLAASQRQFRIGEISHLALLDAQRTYQQARIGEIQARVARYSDVVALFQALGGGWWNRADVRDDGGNAVAR
;
A
#
# COMPACT_ATOMS: atom_id res chain seq x y z
N MET A 1 -1.13 -37.28 -29.24
CA MET A 1 -0.66 -38.16 -28.14
C MET A 1 -1.48 -37.86 -26.91
N THR A 2 -2.47 -38.71 -26.65
CA THR A 2 -3.50 -38.57 -25.61
C THR A 2 -3.04 -39.23 -24.32
N ALA A 3 -2.79 -38.47 -23.26
CA ALA A 3 -2.47 -39.02 -21.95
C ALA A 3 -3.77 -39.27 -21.15
N ARG A 4 -4.08 -40.52 -20.91
CA ARG A 4 -5.16 -40.99 -20.02
C ARG A 4 -4.79 -40.74 -18.57
N ARG A 5 -5.62 -39.94 -17.85
CA ARG A 5 -5.55 -39.82 -16.39
C ARG A 5 -6.14 -41.08 -15.73
N ALA A 6 -5.33 -41.76 -14.94
CA ALA A 6 -5.75 -42.85 -14.07
C ALA A 6 -6.42 -42.28 -12.81
N ARG A 7 -7.62 -42.78 -12.49
CA ARG A 7 -8.32 -42.51 -11.22
C ARG A 7 -7.77 -43.43 -10.13
N PRO A 8 -7.50 -42.95 -8.89
CA PRO A 8 -7.15 -43.81 -7.78
C PRO A 8 -8.39 -44.61 -7.31
N ARG A 9 -8.21 -45.91 -7.11
CA ARG A 9 -9.18 -46.78 -6.46
C ARG A 9 -9.23 -46.49 -4.97
N VAL A 10 -10.40 -46.08 -4.47
CA VAL A 10 -10.70 -46.01 -3.04
C VAL A 10 -10.90 -47.44 -2.53
N VAL A 11 -9.99 -47.89 -1.66
CA VAL A 11 -10.16 -49.14 -0.91
C VAL A 11 -11.11 -48.85 0.25
N GLY A 12 -12.33 -49.36 0.15
CA GLY A 12 -13.31 -49.26 1.23
C GLY A 12 -12.92 -50.21 2.38
N PHE A 13 -12.54 -49.64 3.51
CA PHE A 13 -12.45 -50.37 4.78
C PHE A 13 -13.85 -50.38 5.44
N ALA A 14 -14.52 -51.51 5.43
CA ALA A 14 -15.75 -51.74 6.14
C ALA A 14 -15.41 -52.00 7.63
N LEU A 15 -15.62 -50.99 8.48
CA LEU A 15 -15.59 -51.16 9.94
C LEU A 15 -16.96 -51.76 10.35
N GLY A 16 -16.94 -53.03 10.79
CA GLY A 16 -18.08 -53.68 11.41
C GLY A 16 -18.39 -53.03 12.79
N PHE A 17 -19.42 -52.22 12.86
CA PHE A 17 -19.98 -51.73 14.11
C PHE A 17 -21.02 -52.73 14.61
N GLU A 18 -20.84 -53.31 15.77
CA GLU A 18 -21.89 -54.00 16.49
C GLU A 18 -22.87 -52.94 17.10
N PRO A 19 -24.19 -53.04 16.89
CA PRO A 19 -25.16 -52.11 17.44
C PRO A 19 -25.57 -52.52 18.85
N GLY A 20 -25.02 -51.86 19.85
CA GLY A 20 -25.36 -52.18 21.24
C GLY A 20 -25.33 -51.01 22.23
N VAL A 21 -25.82 -49.81 21.86
CA VAL A 21 -26.24 -48.79 22.84
C VAL A 21 -27.42 -48.02 22.26
N ALA A 22 -28.64 -48.35 22.68
CA ALA A 22 -29.84 -47.57 22.38
C ALA A 22 -29.78 -46.23 23.12
N VAL A 23 -29.25 -45.19 22.49
CA VAL A 23 -29.38 -43.81 22.96
C VAL A 23 -30.85 -43.40 22.80
N SER A 24 -31.56 -43.22 23.92
CA SER A 24 -32.94 -42.79 23.91
C SER A 24 -33.07 -41.44 23.17
N GLY A 25 -34.01 -41.32 22.22
CA GLY A 25 -34.22 -40.12 21.39
C GLY A 25 -34.42 -38.81 22.17
N ARG A 26 -34.73 -38.89 23.47
CA ARG A 26 -34.80 -37.76 24.38
C ARG A 26 -33.41 -37.22 24.77
N GLY A 27 -32.39 -38.07 24.88
CA GLY A 27 -31.02 -37.66 25.14
C GLY A 27 -30.40 -36.93 23.96
N LEU A 28 -30.65 -37.43 22.72
CA LEU A 28 -30.17 -36.77 21.49
C LEU A 28 -30.84 -35.38 21.29
N ALA A 29 -32.13 -35.26 21.57
CA ALA A 29 -32.83 -33.96 21.46
C ALA A 29 -32.33 -32.93 22.46
N CYS A 30 -31.99 -33.34 23.72
CA CYS A 30 -31.39 -32.42 24.70
C CYS A 30 -29.98 -31.99 24.33
N VAL A 31 -29.19 -32.88 23.74
CA VAL A 31 -27.81 -32.55 23.28
C VAL A 31 -27.87 -31.62 22.06
N VAL A 32 -28.78 -31.85 21.12
CA VAL A 32 -28.98 -30.97 19.94
C VAL A 32 -29.54 -29.60 20.35
N LEU A 33 -30.49 -29.53 21.29
CA LEU A 33 -30.97 -28.26 21.84
C LEU A 33 -29.87 -27.51 22.63
N ALA A 34 -29.09 -28.19 23.46
CA ALA A 34 -27.95 -27.59 24.16
C ALA A 34 -26.88 -27.12 23.18
N ALA A 35 -26.59 -27.88 22.12
CA ALA A 35 -25.67 -27.47 21.04
C ALA A 35 -26.18 -26.27 20.24
N ALA A 36 -27.50 -26.17 20.00
CA ALA A 36 -28.11 -25.03 19.31
C ALA A 36 -28.06 -23.73 20.15
N TRP A 37 -28.15 -23.83 21.47
CA TRP A 37 -27.98 -22.68 22.39
C TRP A 37 -26.54 -22.24 22.52
N LEU A 38 -25.58 -23.13 22.34
CA LEU A 38 -24.15 -22.84 22.36
C LEU A 38 -23.61 -22.28 21.04
N ALA A 39 -24.34 -22.42 19.93
CA ALA A 39 -23.88 -21.99 18.61
C ALA A 39 -23.90 -20.47 18.38
N GLY A 40 -24.38 -19.65 19.33
CA GLY A 40 -24.67 -18.22 19.12
C GLY A 40 -23.75 -17.21 19.82
N CYS A 41 -22.93 -17.58 20.81
CA CYS A 41 -22.22 -16.60 21.63
C CYS A 41 -20.70 -16.61 21.39
N ALA A 42 -20.22 -15.76 20.50
CA ALA A 42 -18.81 -15.35 20.54
C ALA A 42 -18.64 -14.26 21.61
N VAL A 43 -17.72 -14.46 22.56
CA VAL A 43 -17.44 -13.46 23.60
C VAL A 43 -16.59 -12.30 23.03
N GLY A 44 -16.69 -11.16 23.70
CA GLY A 44 -16.01 -9.93 23.30
C GLY A 44 -16.92 -8.97 22.52
N PRO A 45 -16.44 -7.78 22.20
CA PRO A 45 -17.21 -6.80 21.43
C PRO A 45 -17.32 -7.22 19.95
N ASP A 46 -18.48 -6.97 19.35
CA ASP A 46 -18.59 -7.01 17.90
C ASP A 46 -18.04 -5.71 17.31
N PHE A 47 -17.31 -5.82 16.22
CA PHE A 47 -16.78 -4.65 15.56
C PHE A 47 -17.88 -3.79 14.96
N VAL A 48 -17.87 -2.51 15.31
CA VAL A 48 -18.74 -1.50 14.71
C VAL A 48 -17.87 -0.50 13.97
N ARG A 49 -18.12 -0.38 12.68
CA ARG A 49 -17.41 0.57 11.83
C ARG A 49 -17.59 2.00 12.36
N PRO A 50 -16.49 2.79 12.53
CA PRO A 50 -16.60 4.18 12.93
C PRO A 50 -17.44 4.99 11.95
N ALA A 51 -18.32 5.85 12.48
CA ALA A 51 -19.11 6.72 11.64
C ALA A 51 -18.20 7.73 10.91
N PRO A 52 -18.47 8.04 9.62
CA PRO A 52 -17.71 9.04 8.89
C PRO A 52 -17.82 10.41 9.55
N PRO A 53 -16.77 11.27 9.47
CA PRO A 53 -16.81 12.62 10.02
C PRO A 53 -17.95 13.44 9.39
N GLN A 54 -18.66 14.20 10.21
CA GLN A 54 -19.72 15.13 9.77
C GLN A 54 -19.10 16.48 9.36
N ALA A 55 -18.11 16.47 8.44
CA ALA A 55 -17.48 17.68 7.93
C ALA A 55 -18.24 18.16 6.68
N GLY A 56 -18.60 19.45 6.64
CA GLY A 56 -19.28 20.05 5.50
C GLY A 56 -18.37 20.32 4.30
N GLY A 57 -17.04 20.12 4.44
CA GLY A 57 -16.02 20.35 3.42
C GLY A 57 -14.62 20.14 3.96
N TYR A 58 -13.61 20.40 3.12
CA TYR A 58 -12.19 20.21 3.45
C TYR A 58 -11.53 21.49 4.00
N ALA A 59 -12.03 22.67 3.66
CA ALA A 59 -11.49 23.95 4.07
C ALA A 59 -12.57 24.83 4.71
N ARG A 60 -12.14 25.78 5.55
CA ARG A 60 -13.04 26.75 6.18
C ARG A 60 -13.64 27.72 5.15
N GLU A 61 -12.82 28.12 4.17
CA GLU A 61 -13.25 28.99 3.08
C GLU A 61 -13.81 28.17 1.92
N PRO A 62 -14.91 28.61 1.29
CA PRO A 62 -15.45 27.92 0.13
C PRO A 62 -14.42 27.89 -1.01
N LEU A 63 -14.32 26.74 -1.68
CA LEU A 63 -13.50 26.61 -2.90
C LEU A 63 -14.13 27.44 -4.02
N PRO A 64 -13.33 28.21 -4.79
CA PRO A 64 -13.83 28.82 -6.02
C PRO A 64 -14.24 27.70 -7.01
N ALA A 65 -15.18 28.01 -7.90
CA ALA A 65 -15.64 27.03 -8.89
C ALA A 65 -14.54 26.59 -9.85
N GLN A 66 -13.56 27.46 -10.09
CA GLN A 66 -12.43 27.22 -11.00
C GLN A 66 -11.18 27.99 -10.56
N THR A 67 -10.01 27.53 -11.04
CA THR A 67 -8.73 28.25 -10.88
C THR A 67 -8.61 29.38 -11.91
N VAL A 68 -7.67 30.29 -11.67
CA VAL A 68 -7.30 31.34 -12.65
C VAL A 68 -6.67 30.68 -13.89
N ALA A 69 -6.98 31.21 -15.08
CA ALA A 69 -6.36 30.81 -16.34
C ALA A 69 -5.15 31.69 -16.65
N SER A 70 -4.19 31.13 -17.38
CA SER A 70 -3.10 31.82 -18.05
C SER A 70 -3.04 31.40 -19.51
N ASP A 71 -2.61 32.32 -20.40
CA ASP A 71 -2.57 32.12 -21.85
C ASP A 71 -1.28 31.41 -22.29
N ILE A 72 -0.96 30.33 -21.61
CA ILE A 72 0.15 29.43 -21.95
C ILE A 72 -0.31 27.97 -21.85
N HIS A 73 0.40 27.07 -22.50
CA HIS A 73 0.15 25.62 -22.37
C HIS A 73 0.32 25.18 -20.90
N GLY A 74 -0.67 24.42 -20.35
CA GLY A 74 -0.73 24.06 -18.94
C GLY A 74 -1.21 25.22 -18.04
N GLY A 75 -1.65 26.35 -18.62
CA GLY A 75 -2.24 27.50 -17.95
C GLY A 75 -3.77 27.48 -17.90
N GLU A 76 -4.44 26.47 -18.44
CA GLU A 76 -5.91 26.40 -18.59
C GLU A 76 -6.61 26.45 -17.22
N ALA A 77 -7.80 27.07 -17.16
CA ALA A 77 -8.61 27.04 -15.94
C ALA A 77 -9.04 25.62 -15.60
N GLN A 78 -8.89 25.23 -14.33
CA GLN A 78 -9.34 23.95 -13.83
C GLN A 78 -10.63 24.12 -13.03
N HIS A 79 -11.62 23.25 -13.31
CA HIS A 79 -12.93 23.28 -12.69
C HIS A 79 -13.02 22.21 -11.59
N PHE A 80 -13.42 22.61 -10.38
CA PHE A 80 -13.65 21.71 -9.26
C PHE A 80 -15.09 21.18 -9.31
N VAL A 81 -15.26 19.87 -9.52
CA VAL A 81 -16.58 19.24 -9.62
C VAL A 81 -16.81 18.32 -8.42
N GLN A 82 -17.73 18.75 -7.55
CA GLN A 82 -18.09 17.97 -6.37
C GLN A 82 -18.82 16.68 -6.74
N GLY A 83 -18.44 15.58 -6.10
CA GLY A 83 -19.05 14.26 -6.32
C GLY A 83 -18.70 13.59 -7.63
N LEU A 84 -17.83 14.20 -8.45
CA LEU A 84 -17.26 13.53 -9.61
C LEU A 84 -16.33 12.42 -9.12
N ASP A 85 -16.49 11.22 -9.68
CA ASP A 85 -15.67 10.07 -9.36
C ASP A 85 -14.33 10.08 -10.11
N LEU A 86 -13.26 9.56 -9.48
CA LEU A 86 -11.94 9.48 -10.08
C LEU A 86 -11.80 8.15 -10.83
N PRO A 87 -11.40 8.16 -12.13
CA PRO A 87 -11.17 6.92 -12.87
C PRO A 87 -10.00 6.13 -12.29
N GLY A 88 -10.04 4.80 -12.42
CA GLY A 88 -8.98 3.91 -11.92
C GLY A 88 -7.64 4.08 -12.62
N ASP A 89 -7.67 4.59 -13.84
CA ASP A 89 -6.55 4.90 -14.72
C ASP A 89 -6.35 6.43 -14.87
N TRP A 90 -6.47 7.16 -13.77
CA TRP A 90 -6.46 8.63 -13.73
C TRP A 90 -5.26 9.30 -14.44
N TRP A 91 -4.12 8.59 -14.55
CA TRP A 91 -2.94 9.12 -15.27
C TRP A 91 -3.18 9.30 -16.77
N THR A 92 -4.18 8.63 -17.34
CA THR A 92 -4.59 8.82 -18.75
C THR A 92 -5.15 10.21 -19.03
N LEU A 93 -5.59 10.93 -17.98
CA LEU A 93 -6.07 12.31 -18.07
C LEU A 93 -4.97 13.29 -18.54
N PHE A 94 -3.68 12.94 -18.36
CA PHE A 94 -2.56 13.71 -18.89
C PHE A 94 -2.35 13.51 -20.41
N ARG A 95 -3.09 12.61 -21.03
CA ARG A 95 -3.13 12.31 -22.47
C ARG A 95 -1.76 12.06 -23.12
N SER A 96 -0.87 11.44 -22.38
CA SER A 96 0.48 11.10 -22.83
C SER A 96 0.63 9.57 -23.04
N PRO A 97 0.73 9.09 -24.30
CA PRO A 97 0.95 7.66 -24.55
C PRO A 97 2.26 7.13 -23.96
N ALA A 98 3.31 7.95 -23.92
CA ALA A 98 4.59 7.59 -23.29
C ALA A 98 4.44 7.39 -21.78
N LEU A 99 3.64 8.24 -21.10
CA LEU A 99 3.34 8.12 -19.68
C LEU A 99 2.51 6.85 -19.41
N ASN A 100 1.50 6.57 -20.22
CA ASN A 100 0.70 5.36 -20.07
C ASN A 100 1.56 4.11 -20.20
N ALA A 101 2.40 4.02 -21.24
CA ALA A 101 3.25 2.87 -21.48
C ALA A 101 4.28 2.64 -20.35
N ILE A 102 4.85 3.69 -19.75
CA ILE A 102 5.81 3.53 -18.65
C ILE A 102 5.11 3.08 -17.37
N ILE A 103 3.91 3.57 -17.09
CA ILE A 103 3.12 3.15 -15.91
C ILE A 103 2.71 1.67 -16.04
N GLU A 104 2.21 1.24 -17.20
CA GLU A 104 1.86 -0.17 -17.44
C GLU A 104 3.05 -1.11 -17.21
N ARG A 105 4.23 -0.72 -17.68
CA ARG A 105 5.47 -1.49 -17.44
C ARG A 105 5.88 -1.48 -15.97
N ALA A 106 5.76 -0.34 -15.29
CA ALA A 106 6.05 -0.26 -13.86
C ALA A 106 5.13 -1.18 -13.05
N LEU A 107 3.83 -1.16 -13.33
CA LEU A 107 2.85 -2.03 -12.67
C LEU A 107 3.13 -3.51 -12.91
N ALA A 108 3.60 -3.88 -14.10
CA ALA A 108 3.90 -5.27 -14.46
C ALA A 108 5.20 -5.79 -13.83
N ALA A 109 6.21 -4.94 -13.60
CA ALA A 109 7.57 -5.38 -13.29
C ALA A 109 8.13 -4.88 -11.94
N ASN A 110 7.44 -3.97 -11.24
CA ASN A 110 7.97 -3.36 -10.02
C ASN A 110 8.12 -4.38 -8.87
N PRO A 111 9.32 -4.55 -8.28
CA PRO A 111 9.55 -5.53 -7.21
C PRO A 111 8.82 -5.21 -5.92
N SER A 112 8.61 -3.93 -5.58
CA SER A 112 7.88 -3.54 -4.36
C SER A 112 6.41 -3.95 -4.45
N LEU A 113 5.81 -3.82 -5.64
CA LEU A 113 4.44 -4.27 -5.89
C LEU A 113 4.32 -5.80 -5.80
N GLN A 114 5.31 -6.53 -6.36
CA GLN A 114 5.37 -7.99 -6.22
C GLN A 114 5.52 -8.41 -4.76
N ALA A 115 6.29 -7.68 -3.95
CA ALA A 115 6.42 -7.92 -2.51
C ALA A 115 5.08 -7.69 -1.79
N ALA A 116 4.35 -6.62 -2.09
CA ALA A 116 3.03 -6.36 -1.51
C ALA A 116 1.99 -7.44 -1.89
N GLN A 117 2.02 -7.92 -3.16
CA GLN A 117 1.19 -9.04 -3.59
C GLN A 117 1.54 -10.35 -2.87
N ALA A 118 2.83 -10.58 -2.60
CA ALA A 118 3.28 -11.75 -1.83
C ALA A 118 2.83 -11.66 -0.36
N ALA A 119 2.91 -10.47 0.26
CA ALA A 119 2.43 -10.23 1.61
C ALA A 119 0.91 -10.46 1.75
N LEU A 120 0.12 -10.04 0.76
CA LEU A 120 -1.31 -10.35 0.73
C LEU A 120 -1.56 -11.87 0.63
N ARG A 121 -0.81 -12.60 -0.21
CA ARG A 121 -0.93 -14.08 -0.29
C ARG A 121 -0.55 -14.73 1.05
N GLU A 122 0.54 -14.30 1.69
CA GLU A 122 0.94 -14.78 3.02
C GLU A 122 -0.16 -14.57 4.06
N ALA A 123 -0.76 -13.38 4.11
CA ALA A 123 -1.84 -13.08 5.04
C ALA A 123 -3.09 -13.95 4.79
N ASN A 124 -3.44 -14.19 3.52
CA ASN A 124 -4.54 -15.09 3.18
C ASN A 124 -4.27 -16.55 3.57
N GLU A 125 -3.06 -17.07 3.32
CA GLU A 125 -2.68 -18.41 3.76
C GLU A 125 -2.66 -18.53 5.28
N THR A 126 -2.21 -17.49 5.99
CA THR A 126 -2.25 -17.42 7.46
C THR A 126 -3.69 -17.43 7.98
N ARG A 127 -4.61 -16.71 7.32
CA ARG A 127 -6.03 -16.75 7.63
C ARG A 127 -6.61 -18.15 7.43
N LEU A 128 -6.34 -18.80 6.30
CA LEU A 128 -6.78 -20.17 6.01
C LEU A 128 -6.19 -21.18 7.02
N ALA A 129 -4.93 -21.01 7.41
CA ALA A 129 -4.33 -21.81 8.47
C ALA A 129 -5.05 -21.62 9.83
N GLY A 130 -5.46 -20.37 10.14
CA GLY A 130 -6.28 -20.06 11.31
C GLY A 130 -7.66 -20.73 11.26
N GLU A 131 -8.31 -20.74 10.10
CA GLU A 131 -9.58 -21.46 9.90
C GLU A 131 -9.43 -22.96 10.14
N GLY A 132 -8.25 -23.53 9.87
CA GLY A 132 -7.92 -24.92 10.18
C GLY A 132 -8.09 -25.27 11.65
N ALA A 133 -7.93 -24.30 12.56
CA ALA A 133 -8.13 -24.51 14.00
C ALA A 133 -9.60 -24.74 14.41
N LEU A 134 -10.56 -24.45 13.52
CA LEU A 134 -11.98 -24.77 13.70
C LEU A 134 -12.29 -26.27 13.48
N PHE A 135 -11.33 -27.06 13.01
CA PHE A 135 -11.48 -28.48 12.70
C PHE A 135 -10.66 -29.34 13.64
N PRO A 136 -11.02 -30.63 13.83
CA PRO A 136 -10.19 -31.58 14.57
C PRO A 136 -8.82 -31.78 13.94
N THR A 137 -7.79 -31.87 14.76
CA THR A 137 -6.44 -32.28 14.32
C THR A 137 -6.30 -33.80 14.41
N ILE A 138 -5.75 -34.41 13.36
CA ILE A 138 -5.46 -35.83 13.31
C ILE A 138 -3.96 -36.00 13.18
N SER A 139 -3.37 -36.74 14.12
CA SER A 139 -1.94 -37.03 14.12
C SER A 139 -1.68 -38.53 14.26
N ALA A 140 -0.62 -39.03 13.66
CA ALA A 140 -0.13 -40.39 13.86
C ALA A 140 1.22 -40.31 14.56
N GLY A 141 1.38 -41.15 15.57
CA GLY A 141 2.61 -41.25 16.34
C GLY A 141 3.05 -42.68 16.54
N ALA A 142 4.35 -42.92 16.54
CA ALA A 142 4.93 -44.19 16.95
C ALA A 142 6.06 -43.92 17.94
N SER A 143 6.13 -44.75 19.00
CA SER A 143 7.20 -44.63 19.97
C SER A 143 7.72 -46.00 20.41
N VAL A 144 8.97 -46.02 20.83
CA VAL A 144 9.62 -47.17 21.46
C VAL A 144 10.27 -46.66 22.72
N THR A 145 9.77 -47.15 23.88
CA THR A 145 10.24 -46.71 25.18
C THR A 145 10.71 -47.92 26.00
N ARG A 146 11.92 -47.88 26.54
CA ARG A 146 12.39 -48.87 27.51
C ARG A 146 12.14 -48.35 28.90
N GLU A 147 11.31 -49.09 29.65
CA GLU A 147 10.89 -48.68 30.97
C GLU A 147 10.98 -49.77 32.02
N LYS A 148 11.08 -49.38 33.28
CA LYS A 148 10.94 -50.23 34.43
C LYS A 148 9.88 -49.66 35.35
N LYS A 149 8.77 -50.36 35.52
CA LYS A 149 7.69 -49.93 36.42
C LYS A 149 7.96 -50.39 37.85
N ALA A 150 7.67 -49.52 38.81
CA ALA A 150 7.70 -49.93 40.21
C ALA A 150 6.57 -50.93 40.50
N PRO A 151 6.76 -52.02 41.27
CA PRO A 151 5.71 -53.00 41.56
C PRO A 151 4.42 -52.36 42.10
N ALA A 152 4.54 -51.38 42.96
CA ALA A 152 3.41 -50.66 43.53
C ALA A 152 2.58 -49.85 42.51
N SER A 153 3.15 -49.41 41.38
CA SER A 153 2.43 -48.64 40.35
C SER A 153 1.52 -49.50 39.46
N VAL A 154 1.66 -50.80 39.48
CA VAL A 154 0.86 -51.77 38.71
C VAL A 154 0.10 -52.76 39.59
N GLY A 155 0.04 -52.51 40.92
CA GLY A 155 -0.70 -53.35 41.87
C GLY A 155 -0.10 -54.75 42.04
N SER A 156 1.18 -54.96 41.67
CA SER A 156 1.87 -56.24 41.75
C SER A 156 2.84 -56.23 42.92
N GLY A 157 2.89 -57.35 43.68
CA GLY A 157 3.91 -57.59 44.73
C GLY A 157 5.26 -58.03 44.18
N SER A 158 5.41 -58.27 42.88
CA SER A 158 6.62 -58.82 42.25
C SER A 158 7.34 -57.73 41.42
N THR A 159 8.68 -57.81 41.39
CA THR A 159 9.49 -56.93 40.53
C THR A 159 9.27 -57.24 39.07
N ILE A 160 8.88 -56.23 38.29
CA ILE A 160 8.74 -56.31 36.83
C ILE A 160 10.11 -56.04 36.18
N PRO A 161 10.67 -56.95 35.40
CA PRO A 161 11.90 -56.67 34.68
C PRO A 161 11.73 -55.50 33.69
N PRO A 162 12.80 -54.74 33.39
CA PRO A 162 12.73 -53.72 32.36
C PRO A 162 12.25 -54.34 31.03
N PHE A 163 11.23 -53.70 30.44
CA PHE A 163 10.67 -54.10 29.13
C PHE A 163 10.70 -52.95 28.13
N THR A 164 10.59 -53.28 26.88
CA THR A 164 10.51 -52.31 25.81
C THR A 164 9.06 -52.21 25.36
N LEU A 165 8.43 -51.08 25.60
CA LEU A 165 7.10 -50.80 25.13
C LEU A 165 7.16 -50.13 23.74
N LYS A 166 6.45 -50.70 22.80
CA LYS A 166 6.25 -50.17 21.45
C LYS A 166 4.82 -49.71 21.33
N SER A 167 4.62 -48.50 20.84
CA SER A 167 3.29 -47.98 20.57
C SER A 167 3.22 -47.37 19.19
N ALA A 168 2.07 -47.48 18.54
CA ALA A 168 1.71 -46.76 17.31
C ALA A 168 0.23 -46.41 17.41
N SER A 169 -0.09 -45.13 17.27
CA SER A 169 -1.47 -44.66 17.41
C SER A 169 -1.80 -43.53 16.44
N VAL A 170 -3.06 -43.43 16.09
CA VAL A 170 -3.67 -42.26 15.48
C VAL A 170 -4.47 -41.54 16.55
N ASN A 171 -4.20 -40.25 16.70
CA ASN A 171 -4.83 -39.41 17.71
C ASN A 171 -5.64 -38.31 17.02
N VAL A 172 -6.84 -38.09 17.52
CA VAL A 172 -7.74 -37.00 17.12
C VAL A 172 -7.90 -36.07 18.32
N THR A 173 -7.65 -34.79 18.11
CA THR A 173 -7.85 -33.77 19.16
C THR A 173 -8.69 -32.63 18.58
N TYR A 174 -9.71 -32.20 19.28
CA TYR A 174 -10.58 -31.12 18.89
C TYR A 174 -10.89 -30.20 20.08
N LEU A 175 -10.40 -28.96 19.98
CA LEU A 175 -10.78 -27.89 20.89
C LEU A 175 -12.11 -27.30 20.42
N LEU A 176 -13.19 -27.55 21.17
CA LEU A 176 -14.47 -26.96 20.87
C LEU A 176 -14.47 -25.46 21.14
N ASP A 177 -14.82 -24.70 20.11
CA ASP A 177 -14.90 -23.24 20.22
C ASP A 177 -16.24 -22.79 20.82
N VAL A 178 -16.48 -23.17 22.07
CA VAL A 178 -17.74 -22.88 22.79
C VAL A 178 -17.96 -21.38 22.96
N TRP A 179 -16.88 -20.66 23.25
CA TRP A 179 -16.92 -19.22 23.54
C TRP A 179 -16.57 -18.33 22.34
N GLY A 180 -16.31 -18.92 21.20
CA GLY A 180 -15.95 -18.20 19.99
C GLY A 180 -14.52 -17.66 19.97
N GLY A 181 -13.61 -18.14 20.81
CA GLY A 181 -12.22 -17.69 20.85
C GLY A 181 -11.50 -17.93 19.53
N THR A 182 -11.66 -19.14 18.96
CA THR A 182 -11.07 -19.47 17.64
C THR A 182 -11.75 -18.67 16.51
N ARG A 183 -13.06 -18.48 16.56
CA ARG A 183 -13.79 -17.62 15.61
C ARG A 183 -13.29 -16.18 15.65
N ARG A 184 -13.07 -15.62 16.86
CA ARG A 184 -12.47 -14.27 17.02
C ARG A 184 -11.04 -14.20 16.50
N GLN A 185 -10.26 -15.27 16.68
CA GLN A 185 -8.91 -15.35 16.09
C GLN A 185 -8.96 -15.34 14.56
N VAL A 186 -9.87 -16.11 13.95
CA VAL A 186 -10.08 -16.11 12.48
C VAL A 186 -10.57 -14.73 12.01
N GLU A 187 -11.45 -14.07 12.77
CA GLU A 187 -11.90 -12.70 12.49
C GLU A 187 -10.73 -11.71 12.51
N ALA A 188 -9.85 -11.79 13.51
CA ALA A 188 -8.64 -10.96 13.59
C ALA A 188 -7.70 -11.19 12.39
N LEU A 189 -7.47 -12.46 12.01
CA LEU A 189 -6.66 -12.82 10.85
C LEU A 189 -7.31 -12.38 9.52
N THR A 190 -8.64 -12.42 9.43
CA THR A 190 -9.38 -11.91 8.27
C THR A 190 -9.19 -10.40 8.13
N ALA A 191 -9.32 -9.66 9.22
CA ALA A 191 -9.07 -8.22 9.23
C ALA A 191 -7.60 -7.88 8.91
N GLN A 192 -6.63 -8.70 9.32
CA GLN A 192 -5.24 -8.55 8.91
C GLN A 192 -5.01 -8.82 7.41
N ALA A 193 -5.72 -9.78 6.82
CA ALA A 193 -5.67 -9.99 5.37
C ALA A 193 -6.30 -8.82 4.61
N GLU A 194 -7.38 -8.23 5.13
CA GLU A 194 -7.96 -6.99 4.59
C GLU A 194 -6.99 -5.81 4.70
N PHE A 195 -6.28 -5.68 5.81
CA PHE A 195 -5.21 -4.68 5.95
C PHE A 195 -4.17 -4.82 4.83
N GLN A 196 -3.65 -6.02 4.59
CA GLN A 196 -2.67 -6.25 3.52
C GLN A 196 -3.25 -6.01 2.12
N ARG A 197 -4.54 -6.24 1.91
CA ARG A 197 -5.22 -5.87 0.67
C ARG A 197 -5.19 -4.37 0.43
N PHE A 198 -5.51 -3.56 1.44
CA PHE A 198 -5.48 -2.10 1.30
C PHE A 198 -4.06 -1.53 1.22
N GLU A 199 -3.07 -2.17 1.87
CA GLU A 199 -1.65 -1.85 1.69
C GLU A 199 -1.17 -2.12 0.25
N LEU A 200 -1.68 -3.16 -0.39
CA LEU A 200 -1.44 -3.42 -1.81
C LEU A 200 -2.01 -2.28 -2.67
N GLU A 201 -3.26 -1.84 -2.42
CA GLU A 201 -3.86 -0.72 -3.16
C GLU A 201 -3.09 0.60 -2.92
N ALA A 202 -2.64 0.85 -1.69
CA ALA A 202 -1.79 2.00 -1.37
C ALA A 202 -0.44 1.93 -2.12
N SER A 203 0.11 0.73 -2.27
CA SER A 203 1.35 0.49 -3.04
C SER A 203 1.17 0.76 -4.53
N TYR A 204 0.05 0.33 -5.13
CA TYR A 204 -0.33 0.68 -6.51
C TYR A 204 -0.40 2.19 -6.70
N LEU A 205 -1.16 2.87 -5.85
CA LEU A 205 -1.35 4.32 -5.91
C LEU A 205 -0.01 5.06 -5.78
N THR A 206 0.80 4.67 -4.81
CA THR A 206 2.12 5.27 -4.57
C THR A 206 3.07 5.06 -5.75
N LEU A 207 3.11 3.86 -6.32
CA LEU A 207 3.96 3.58 -7.49
C LEU A 207 3.54 4.43 -8.69
N ILE A 208 2.25 4.48 -9.02
CA ILE A 208 1.73 5.27 -10.13
C ILE A 208 2.06 6.75 -9.93
N SER A 209 1.76 7.30 -8.74
CA SER A 209 2.05 8.70 -8.41
C SER A 209 3.54 9.02 -8.54
N ASN A 210 4.41 8.15 -8.05
CA ASN A 210 5.85 8.33 -8.13
C ASN A 210 6.37 8.28 -9.58
N VAL A 211 5.83 7.41 -10.43
CA VAL A 211 6.19 7.34 -11.85
C VAL A 211 5.76 8.60 -12.58
N VAL A 212 4.53 9.09 -12.33
CA VAL A 212 4.02 10.34 -12.94
C VAL A 212 4.87 11.52 -12.50
N LEU A 213 5.16 11.67 -11.20
CA LEU A 213 5.99 12.75 -10.68
C LEU A 213 7.41 12.71 -11.24
N ALA A 214 8.00 11.52 -11.39
CA ALA A 214 9.33 11.37 -11.98
C ALA A 214 9.32 11.70 -13.49
N ALA A 215 8.26 11.38 -14.22
CA ALA A 215 8.09 11.78 -15.62
C ALA A 215 7.93 13.31 -15.78
N LEU A 216 7.16 13.95 -14.90
CA LEU A 216 7.02 15.41 -14.82
C LEU A 216 8.37 16.08 -14.52
N GLN A 217 9.13 15.51 -13.58
CA GLN A 217 10.46 15.99 -13.23
C GLN A 217 11.48 15.82 -14.39
N ASP A 218 11.43 14.69 -15.14
CA ASP A 218 12.25 14.48 -16.34
C ASP A 218 11.93 15.56 -17.38
N ALA A 219 10.63 15.81 -17.65
CA ALA A 219 10.19 16.86 -18.58
C ALA A 219 10.64 18.25 -18.14
N SER A 220 10.50 18.59 -16.85
CA SER A 220 10.97 19.84 -16.26
C SER A 220 12.46 20.06 -16.47
N LEU A 221 13.26 19.04 -16.07
CA LEU A 221 14.71 19.14 -16.14
C LEU A 221 15.22 19.23 -17.60
N ARG A 222 14.57 18.54 -18.54
CA ARG A 222 14.87 18.68 -19.96
C ARG A 222 14.60 20.09 -20.46
N ALA A 223 13.45 20.67 -20.12
CA ALA A 223 13.10 22.03 -20.49
C ALA A 223 14.10 23.04 -19.89
N GLN A 224 14.50 22.86 -18.62
CA GLN A 224 15.48 23.72 -17.95
C GLN A 224 16.88 23.57 -18.58
N VAL A 225 17.32 22.32 -18.91
CA VAL A 225 18.60 22.08 -19.59
C VAL A 225 18.59 22.73 -20.96
N ALA A 226 17.51 22.58 -21.75
CA ALA A 226 17.38 23.19 -23.07
C ALA A 226 17.42 24.72 -23.00
N ALA A 227 16.65 25.34 -22.10
CA ALA A 227 16.65 26.79 -21.89
C ALA A 227 18.04 27.31 -21.44
N THR A 228 18.72 26.58 -20.57
CA THR A 228 20.08 26.97 -20.11
C THR A 228 21.11 26.81 -21.23
N GLN A 229 21.01 25.74 -22.04
CA GLN A 229 21.91 25.54 -23.19
C GLN A 229 21.74 26.65 -24.24
N GLU A 230 20.50 27.05 -24.53
CA GLU A 230 20.23 28.19 -25.44
C GLU A 230 20.94 29.46 -24.98
N ILE A 231 20.92 29.72 -23.67
CA ILE A 231 21.62 30.87 -23.08
C ILE A 231 23.12 30.73 -23.22
N VAL A 232 23.69 29.56 -22.95
CA VAL A 232 25.14 29.28 -23.14
C VAL A 232 25.56 29.56 -24.59
N ASP A 233 24.71 29.15 -25.56
CA ASP A 233 24.98 29.38 -26.98
C ASP A 233 24.93 30.86 -27.35
N ILE A 234 23.96 31.61 -26.83
CA ILE A 234 23.83 33.06 -27.03
C ILE A 234 25.05 33.79 -26.40
N GLU A 235 25.38 33.48 -25.14
CA GLU A 235 26.52 34.09 -24.43
C GLU A 235 27.84 33.78 -25.11
N THR A 236 28.02 32.57 -25.67
CA THR A 236 29.20 32.17 -26.43
C THR A 236 29.37 33.00 -27.68
N GLN A 237 28.27 33.21 -28.46
CA GLN A 237 28.28 34.03 -29.68
C GLN A 237 28.60 35.50 -29.35
N GLN A 238 28.01 36.03 -28.29
CA GLN A 238 28.28 37.41 -27.84
C GLN A 238 29.72 37.59 -27.39
N LEU A 239 30.29 36.65 -26.62
CA LEU A 239 31.70 36.71 -26.22
C LEU A 239 32.63 36.72 -27.45
N ALA A 240 32.33 35.90 -28.46
CA ALA A 240 33.08 35.87 -29.69
C ALA A 240 32.98 37.22 -30.47
N GLY A 241 31.81 37.86 -30.46
CA GLY A 241 31.59 39.19 -31.00
C GLY A 241 32.43 40.26 -30.30
N LEU A 242 32.29 40.34 -28.99
CA LEU A 242 33.03 41.30 -28.14
C LEU A 242 34.53 41.16 -28.23
N LYS A 243 35.07 39.92 -28.32
CA LYS A 243 36.53 39.71 -28.55
C LYS A 243 36.99 40.29 -29.88
N ARG A 244 36.20 40.21 -30.95
CA ARG A 244 36.53 40.82 -32.24
C ARG A 244 36.49 42.35 -32.16
N GLU A 245 35.50 42.94 -31.51
CA GLU A 245 35.40 44.38 -31.28
C GLU A 245 36.54 44.90 -30.44
N PHE A 246 36.95 44.18 -29.40
CA PHE A 246 38.11 44.53 -28.58
C PHE A 246 39.40 44.52 -29.38
N ALA A 247 39.59 43.53 -30.24
CA ALA A 247 40.81 43.43 -31.07
C ALA A 247 41.01 44.62 -32.04
N ILE A 248 39.90 45.30 -32.43
CA ILE A 248 39.93 46.51 -33.27
C ILE A 248 39.79 47.80 -32.44
N GLY A 249 39.78 47.68 -31.09
CA GLY A 249 39.67 48.84 -30.19
C GLY A 249 38.27 49.41 -30.02
N ALA A 250 37.23 48.74 -30.51
CA ALA A 250 35.83 49.17 -30.47
C ALA A 250 35.12 48.77 -29.17
N ALA A 251 35.68 47.83 -28.38
CA ALA A 251 35.13 47.43 -27.08
C ALA A 251 36.14 47.51 -25.97
N ALA A 252 35.69 47.76 -24.71
CA ALA A 252 36.55 47.76 -23.54
C ALA A 252 36.82 46.31 -23.07
N ASN A 253 38.03 46.07 -22.53
CA ASN A 253 38.37 44.76 -21.95
C ASN A 253 37.44 44.37 -20.79
N THR A 254 36.95 45.33 -20.03
CA THR A 254 35.96 45.10 -18.96
C THR A 254 34.66 44.46 -19.46
N ALA A 255 34.21 44.83 -20.67
CA ALA A 255 33.02 44.21 -21.31
C ALA A 255 33.30 42.75 -21.70
N VAL A 256 34.50 42.46 -22.24
CA VAL A 256 34.91 41.07 -22.55
C VAL A 256 34.98 40.21 -21.31
N LEU A 257 35.55 40.73 -20.20
CA LEU A 257 35.64 40.02 -18.94
C LEU A 257 34.24 39.80 -18.28
N ALA A 258 33.35 40.79 -18.35
CA ALA A 258 31.98 40.67 -17.84
C ALA A 258 31.22 39.59 -18.62
N GLN A 259 31.33 39.57 -19.95
CA GLN A 259 30.71 38.55 -20.81
C GLN A 259 31.27 37.15 -20.57
N ALA A 260 32.59 37.05 -20.39
CA ALA A 260 33.23 35.79 -20.05
C ALA A 260 32.79 35.25 -18.70
N ALA A 261 32.59 36.11 -17.70
CA ALA A 261 32.03 35.74 -16.41
C ALA A 261 30.56 35.27 -16.52
N ALA A 262 29.71 35.95 -17.31
CA ALA A 262 28.35 35.56 -17.58
C ALA A 262 28.23 34.19 -18.24
N LEU A 263 29.03 33.95 -19.28
CA LEU A 263 29.13 32.63 -19.94
C LEU A 263 29.58 31.54 -18.96
N ALA A 264 30.60 31.80 -18.16
CA ALA A 264 31.09 30.83 -17.17
C ALA A 264 30.01 30.49 -16.15
N GLN A 265 29.21 31.47 -15.73
CA GLN A 265 28.08 31.28 -14.81
C GLN A 265 26.95 30.45 -15.45
N ALA A 266 26.59 30.74 -16.71
CA ALA A 266 25.61 29.96 -17.47
C ALA A 266 26.07 28.50 -17.66
N CYS A 267 27.35 28.30 -18.05
CA CYS A 267 27.95 26.96 -18.14
C CYS A 267 27.93 26.21 -16.79
N ALA A 268 28.16 26.90 -15.66
CA ALA A 268 28.15 26.29 -14.34
C ALA A 268 26.74 25.85 -13.88
N ALA A 269 25.69 26.40 -14.48
CA ALA A 269 24.29 25.98 -14.18
C ALA A 269 23.90 24.65 -14.83
N LEU A 270 24.57 24.22 -15.93
CA LEU A 270 24.21 22.98 -16.64
C LEU A 270 24.53 21.69 -15.87
N PRO A 271 25.73 21.49 -15.28
CA PRO A 271 26.06 20.22 -14.63
C PRO A 271 25.10 19.80 -13.51
N PRO A 272 24.62 20.70 -12.62
CA PRO A 272 23.60 20.35 -11.63
C PRO A 272 22.29 19.84 -12.24
N LEU A 273 21.79 20.49 -13.31
CA LEU A 273 20.57 20.09 -14.00
C LEU A 273 20.73 18.73 -14.70
N GLN A 274 21.85 18.53 -15.40
CA GLN A 274 22.17 17.27 -16.05
C GLN A 274 22.32 16.12 -15.04
N LYS A 275 22.93 16.39 -13.89
CA LYS A 275 23.01 15.43 -12.78
C LYS A 275 21.62 15.05 -12.28
N GLN A 276 20.75 16.03 -12.02
CA GLN A 276 19.38 15.77 -11.55
C GLN A 276 18.58 14.98 -12.59
N LEU A 277 18.71 15.31 -13.88
CA LEU A 277 18.08 14.58 -14.97
C LEU A 277 18.55 13.11 -15.00
N ALA A 278 19.86 12.86 -14.87
CA ALA A 278 20.39 11.50 -14.80
C ALA A 278 19.86 10.74 -13.56
N GLN A 279 19.78 11.39 -12.41
CA GLN A 279 19.22 10.80 -11.18
C GLN A 279 17.74 10.46 -11.34
N THR A 280 16.93 11.35 -11.93
CA THR A 280 15.52 11.10 -12.22
C THR A 280 15.33 9.92 -13.17
N ARG A 281 16.18 9.77 -14.18
CA ARG A 281 16.14 8.61 -15.08
C ARG A 281 16.54 7.31 -14.40
N ASN A 282 17.52 7.34 -13.50
CA ASN A 282 17.86 6.19 -12.68
C ASN A 282 16.70 5.80 -11.75
N GLN A 283 15.97 6.78 -11.22
CA GLN A 283 14.78 6.55 -10.40
C GLN A 283 13.63 5.94 -11.21
N LEU A 284 13.39 6.41 -12.43
CA LEU A 284 12.43 5.79 -13.34
C LEU A 284 12.81 4.34 -13.67
N ALA A 285 14.09 4.03 -13.90
CA ALA A 285 14.55 2.66 -14.09
C ALA A 285 14.23 1.79 -12.86
N ALA A 286 14.47 2.30 -11.65
CA ALA A 286 14.15 1.57 -10.41
C ALA A 286 12.65 1.31 -10.26
N TYR A 287 11.77 2.27 -10.62
CA TYR A 287 10.32 2.05 -10.61
C TYR A 287 9.87 0.98 -11.62
N LEU A 288 10.60 0.83 -12.72
CA LEU A 288 10.39 -0.24 -13.70
C LEU A 288 10.99 -1.59 -13.28
N GLY A 289 11.60 -1.69 -12.10
CA GLY A 289 12.32 -2.89 -11.66
C GLY A 289 13.57 -3.19 -12.49
N ARG A 290 14.20 -2.18 -13.10
CA ARG A 290 15.37 -2.30 -13.96
C ARG A 290 16.60 -1.66 -13.32
N PHE A 291 17.76 -2.11 -13.74
CA PHE A 291 19.01 -1.47 -13.34
C PHE A 291 19.24 -0.16 -14.12
N PRO A 292 20.00 0.80 -13.57
CA PRO A 292 20.23 2.10 -14.22
C PRO A 292 20.83 2.03 -15.63
N ASN A 293 21.59 0.98 -15.95
CA ASN A 293 22.13 0.74 -17.30
C ASN A 293 21.08 0.33 -18.33
N ASP A 294 19.89 -0.06 -17.87
CA ASP A 294 18.71 -0.39 -18.70
C ASP A 294 17.58 0.63 -18.46
N ALA A 295 17.96 1.90 -18.29
CA ALA A 295 17.00 2.99 -18.09
C ALA A 295 16.10 3.14 -19.32
N PRO A 296 14.81 3.57 -19.13
CA PRO A 296 13.90 3.76 -20.23
C PRO A 296 14.42 4.80 -21.22
N THR A 297 14.20 4.55 -22.51
CA THR A 297 14.62 5.44 -23.60
C THR A 297 13.60 6.54 -23.88
N GLU A 298 12.39 6.42 -23.37
CA GLU A 298 11.32 7.40 -23.50
C GLU A 298 11.78 8.75 -22.94
N THR A 299 11.37 9.79 -23.63
CA THR A 299 11.60 11.18 -23.24
C THR A 299 10.25 11.83 -22.98
N PHE A 300 10.19 12.60 -21.91
CA PHE A 300 8.99 13.36 -21.58
C PHE A 300 9.23 14.83 -21.91
N GLU A 301 8.27 15.41 -22.61
CA GLU A 301 8.26 16.83 -22.94
C GLU A 301 7.06 17.48 -22.26
N LEU A 302 7.28 18.64 -21.65
CA LEU A 302 6.22 19.33 -20.92
C LEU A 302 5.05 19.74 -21.82
N GLU A 303 5.35 20.05 -23.08
CA GLU A 303 4.37 20.44 -24.09
C GLU A 303 3.51 19.26 -24.60
N ALA A 304 3.97 18.02 -24.40
CA ALA A 304 3.22 16.81 -24.77
C ALA A 304 2.25 16.34 -23.68
N LEU A 305 2.33 16.93 -22.49
CA LEU A 305 1.47 16.61 -21.34
C LEU A 305 0.30 17.58 -21.30
N GLN A 306 -0.92 17.07 -21.18
CA GLN A 306 -2.10 17.91 -21.02
C GLN A 306 -2.50 18.05 -19.56
N LEU A 307 -2.83 19.27 -19.13
CA LEU A 307 -3.33 19.53 -17.79
C LEU A 307 -4.79 19.06 -17.69
N PRO A 308 -5.16 18.19 -16.74
CA PRO A 308 -6.56 17.84 -16.49
C PRO A 308 -7.36 19.09 -16.10
N VAL A 309 -8.34 19.47 -16.91
CA VAL A 309 -9.15 20.69 -16.68
C VAL A 309 -10.34 20.45 -15.74
N THR A 310 -10.79 19.20 -15.60
CA THR A 310 -11.88 18.83 -14.68
C THR A 310 -11.30 18.04 -13.52
N LEU A 311 -11.40 18.59 -12.33
CA LEU A 311 -10.84 18.00 -11.11
C LEU A 311 -11.96 17.48 -10.21
N PRO A 312 -11.97 16.19 -9.88
CA PRO A 312 -12.92 15.62 -8.93
C PRO A 312 -12.66 16.15 -7.52
N VAL A 313 -13.73 16.40 -6.78
CA VAL A 313 -13.70 16.69 -5.34
C VAL A 313 -14.67 15.73 -4.67
N SER A 314 -14.14 14.68 -4.04
CA SER A 314 -14.95 13.71 -3.31
C SER A 314 -15.68 14.36 -2.14
N LEU A 315 -16.87 13.84 -1.81
CA LEU A 315 -17.53 14.24 -0.56
C LEU A 315 -16.72 13.73 0.64
N PRO A 316 -16.66 14.48 1.77
CA PRO A 316 -15.92 14.06 2.95
C PRO A 316 -16.24 12.65 3.47
N SER A 317 -17.50 12.23 3.39
CA SER A 317 -17.95 10.89 3.78
C SER A 317 -17.46 9.79 2.81
N GLN A 318 -17.34 10.09 1.52
CA GLN A 318 -16.84 9.15 0.52
C GLN A 318 -15.33 8.95 0.64
N LEU A 319 -14.58 10.00 0.97
CA LEU A 319 -13.14 9.93 1.17
C LEU A 319 -12.73 8.82 2.15
N VAL A 320 -13.45 8.70 3.27
CA VAL A 320 -13.19 7.68 4.30
C VAL A 320 -13.41 6.26 3.77
N ALA A 321 -14.33 6.07 2.82
CA ALA A 321 -14.58 4.78 2.21
C ALA A 321 -13.62 4.45 1.06
N GLN A 322 -13.04 5.47 0.44
CA GLN A 322 -12.26 5.37 -0.80
C GLN A 322 -10.74 5.31 -0.57
N ARG A 323 -10.21 5.95 0.48
CA ARG A 323 -8.75 5.96 0.72
C ARG A 323 -8.23 4.64 1.25
N PRO A 324 -7.21 4.04 0.59
CA PRO A 324 -6.65 2.76 1.02
C PRO A 324 -6.05 2.81 2.43
N ASP A 325 -5.35 3.88 2.80
CA ASP A 325 -4.72 4.06 4.13
C ASP A 325 -5.76 4.13 5.26
N ILE A 326 -6.91 4.78 5.02
CA ILE A 326 -8.02 4.81 5.99
C ILE A 326 -8.63 3.41 6.12
N ARG A 327 -8.85 2.72 5.01
CA ARG A 327 -9.38 1.34 5.01
C ARG A 327 -8.42 0.36 5.67
N ALA A 328 -7.12 0.50 5.47
CA ALA A 328 -6.09 -0.27 6.14
C ALA A 328 -6.13 -0.06 7.66
N SER A 329 -6.18 1.20 8.11
CA SER A 329 -6.27 1.51 9.54
C SER A 329 -7.59 1.06 10.18
N GLU A 330 -8.71 1.07 9.44
CA GLU A 330 -9.99 0.49 9.86
C GLU A 330 -9.88 -1.03 10.05
N ALA A 331 -9.22 -1.74 9.12
CA ALA A 331 -9.00 -3.18 9.23
C ALA A 331 -8.14 -3.54 10.46
N LEU A 332 -7.09 -2.76 10.77
CA LEU A 332 -6.32 -2.94 12.00
C LEU A 332 -7.15 -2.69 13.28
N LEU A 333 -8.03 -1.70 13.26
CA LEU A 333 -8.97 -1.46 14.35
C LEU A 333 -9.93 -2.64 14.55
N HIS A 334 -10.41 -3.23 13.46
CA HIS A 334 -11.25 -4.43 13.48
C HIS A 334 -10.48 -5.63 14.07
N ALA A 335 -9.24 -5.87 13.63
CA ALA A 335 -8.40 -6.92 14.18
C ALA A 335 -8.21 -6.76 15.70
N ALA A 336 -7.91 -5.54 16.15
CA ALA A 336 -7.74 -5.25 17.59
C ALA A 336 -9.05 -5.47 18.40
N SER A 337 -10.22 -5.19 17.81
CA SER A 337 -11.51 -5.51 18.43
C SER A 337 -11.70 -7.01 18.62
N ALA A 338 -11.40 -7.81 17.59
CA ALA A 338 -11.50 -9.27 17.65
C ALA A 338 -10.53 -9.87 18.68
N GLU A 339 -9.32 -9.33 18.83
CA GLU A 339 -8.32 -9.77 19.83
C GLU A 339 -8.79 -9.58 21.28
N ILE A 340 -9.68 -8.61 21.57
CA ILE A 340 -10.33 -8.51 22.89
C ILE A 340 -11.19 -9.75 23.15
N GLY A 341 -11.88 -10.24 22.12
CA GLY A 341 -12.67 -11.46 22.18
C GLY A 341 -11.81 -12.70 22.44
N VAL A 342 -10.68 -12.84 21.72
CA VAL A 342 -9.70 -13.91 21.95
C VAL A 342 -9.19 -13.90 23.40
N ALA A 343 -8.74 -12.75 23.88
CA ALA A 343 -8.22 -12.60 25.24
C ALA A 343 -9.31 -12.84 26.30
N THR A 344 -10.58 -12.56 25.99
CA THR A 344 -11.72 -12.83 26.88
C THR A 344 -12.07 -14.32 26.90
N ALA A 345 -12.06 -15.00 25.75
CA ALA A 345 -12.30 -16.43 25.66
C ALA A 345 -11.28 -17.27 26.45
N ASN A 346 -10.03 -16.83 26.50
CA ASN A 346 -8.97 -17.48 27.24
C ASN A 346 -9.15 -17.44 28.79
N LEU A 347 -10.07 -16.60 29.28
CA LEU A 347 -10.47 -16.58 30.71
C LEU A 347 -11.53 -17.64 31.03
N LEU A 348 -12.13 -18.26 30.05
CA LEU A 348 -13.29 -19.16 30.18
C LEU A 348 -12.87 -20.63 30.09
N PRO A 349 -13.74 -21.58 30.52
CA PRO A 349 -13.40 -23.00 30.46
C PRO A 349 -13.16 -23.50 29.04
N GLN A 350 -12.04 -24.19 28.82
CA GLN A 350 -11.67 -24.80 27.53
C GLN A 350 -12.17 -26.24 27.47
N LEU A 351 -12.95 -26.63 26.48
CA LEU A 351 -13.47 -27.96 26.26
C LEU A 351 -12.73 -28.66 25.12
N THR A 352 -12.01 -29.72 25.43
CA THR A 352 -11.23 -30.49 24.45
C THR A 352 -11.82 -31.89 24.33
N LEU A 353 -12.11 -32.33 23.12
CA LEU A 353 -12.41 -33.72 22.79
C LEU A 353 -11.14 -34.42 22.30
N SER A 354 -10.95 -35.66 22.73
CA SER A 354 -9.81 -36.48 22.31
C SER A 354 -10.27 -37.88 21.99
N ALA A 355 -9.67 -38.50 20.99
CA ALA A 355 -9.81 -39.91 20.68
C ALA A 355 -8.46 -40.45 20.21
N ALA A 356 -8.15 -41.66 20.60
CA ALA A 356 -6.99 -42.37 20.09
C ALA A 356 -7.34 -43.82 19.77
N TYR A 357 -6.72 -44.32 18.72
CA TYR A 357 -6.78 -45.73 18.33
C TYR A 357 -5.39 -46.19 17.91
N GLY A 358 -4.95 -47.33 18.40
CA GLY A 358 -3.61 -47.81 18.09
C GLY A 358 -3.28 -49.20 18.59
N SER A 359 -2.00 -49.49 18.62
CA SER A 359 -1.44 -50.72 19.16
C SER A 359 -0.37 -50.38 20.19
N GLU A 360 -0.39 -51.06 21.34
CA GLU A 360 0.61 -50.91 22.37
C GLU A 360 1.02 -52.31 22.87
N THR A 361 2.32 -52.60 22.83
CA THR A 361 2.82 -53.94 23.15
C THR A 361 4.32 -53.94 23.50
N ALA A 362 4.72 -54.94 24.33
CA ALA A 362 6.13 -55.23 24.55
C ALA A 362 6.71 -56.20 23.49
N GLN A 363 5.88 -56.75 22.61
CA GLN A 363 6.27 -57.80 21.63
C GLN A 363 6.22 -57.26 20.19
N THR A 364 5.25 -57.72 19.41
CA THR A 364 5.10 -57.37 18.01
C THR A 364 3.91 -56.43 17.83
N LEU A 365 4.14 -55.27 17.25
CA LEU A 365 3.07 -54.30 16.93
C LEU A 365 2.03 -54.95 15.98
N PHE A 366 0.76 -54.58 16.18
CA PHE A 366 -0.39 -55.03 15.43
C PHE A 366 -0.64 -56.57 15.50
N GLY A 367 -0.19 -57.19 16.57
CA GLY A 367 -0.52 -58.58 16.88
C GLY A 367 -1.89 -58.72 17.54
N PRO A 368 -2.41 -59.95 17.70
CA PRO A 368 -3.65 -60.20 18.44
C PRO A 368 -3.58 -59.64 19.89
N GLY A 369 -4.64 -58.89 20.30
CA GLY A 369 -4.73 -58.35 21.67
C GLY A 369 -3.86 -57.11 21.96
N THR A 370 -3.27 -56.49 20.91
CA THR A 370 -2.45 -55.25 21.10
C THR A 370 -3.22 -53.98 20.85
N ALA A 371 -4.47 -54.05 20.37
CA ALA A 371 -5.30 -52.87 20.04
C ALA A 371 -5.70 -52.14 21.32
N VAL A 372 -5.50 -50.84 21.30
CA VAL A 372 -5.90 -49.91 22.37
C VAL A 372 -6.67 -48.74 21.77
N TRP A 373 -7.67 -48.28 22.50
CA TRP A 373 -8.38 -47.09 22.13
C TRP A 373 -8.85 -46.30 23.36
N ASN A 374 -8.99 -44.99 23.21
CA ASN A 374 -9.65 -44.16 24.19
C ASN A 374 -10.48 -43.08 23.50
N ILE A 375 -11.53 -42.62 24.13
CA ILE A 375 -12.32 -41.45 23.80
C ILE A 375 -12.54 -40.68 25.09
N GLY A 376 -12.27 -39.39 25.06
CA GLY A 376 -12.37 -38.52 26.22
C GLY A 376 -12.84 -37.12 25.93
N ALA A 377 -13.38 -36.47 26.92
CA ALA A 377 -13.65 -35.05 26.93
C ALA A 377 -12.97 -34.44 28.17
N GLY A 378 -12.20 -33.38 27.99
CA GLY A 378 -11.53 -32.67 29.07
C GLY A 378 -12.03 -31.23 29.16
N LEU A 379 -12.35 -30.78 30.37
CA LEU A 379 -12.70 -29.38 30.66
C LEU A 379 -11.56 -28.79 31.51
N LEU A 380 -10.93 -27.74 31.02
CA LEU A 380 -9.88 -27.01 31.73
C LEU A 380 -10.34 -25.57 31.98
N GLN A 381 -10.43 -25.16 33.24
CA GLN A 381 -10.69 -23.80 33.68
C GLN A 381 -9.46 -23.24 34.38
N PRO A 382 -8.79 -22.19 33.85
CA PRO A 382 -7.76 -21.48 34.59
C PRO A 382 -8.39 -20.77 35.82
N LEU A 383 -7.97 -21.14 37.03
CA LEU A 383 -8.49 -20.50 38.24
C LEU A 383 -7.57 -19.39 38.74
N PHE A 384 -6.25 -19.60 38.64
CA PHE A 384 -5.26 -18.63 39.07
C PHE A 384 -3.97 -18.77 38.28
N GLU A 385 -3.59 -17.69 37.57
CA GLU A 385 -2.34 -17.58 36.82
C GLU A 385 -1.58 -16.30 37.18
N GLY A 386 -1.59 -15.91 38.45
CA GLY A 386 -0.89 -14.70 38.88
C GLY A 386 -1.37 -13.39 38.22
N GLY A 387 -2.61 -13.37 37.70
CA GLY A 387 -3.17 -12.21 36.98
C GLY A 387 -2.84 -12.15 35.49
N MET A 388 -2.07 -13.10 34.93
CA MET A 388 -1.60 -13.07 33.53
C MET A 388 -2.74 -12.88 32.52
N LEU A 389 -3.78 -13.70 32.59
CA LEU A 389 -4.92 -13.63 31.64
C LEU A 389 -5.70 -12.31 31.77
N LEU A 390 -5.87 -11.80 32.98
CA LEU A 390 -6.52 -10.51 33.22
C LEU A 390 -5.72 -9.36 32.56
N HIS A 391 -4.39 -9.38 32.76
CA HIS A 391 -3.53 -8.36 32.15
C HIS A 391 -3.43 -8.50 30.64
N ARG A 392 -3.47 -9.71 30.06
CA ARG A 392 -3.58 -9.92 28.61
C ARG A 392 -4.85 -9.30 28.04
N ARG A 393 -6.01 -9.51 28.69
CA ARG A 393 -7.26 -8.85 28.26
C ARG A 393 -7.17 -7.32 28.36
N ARG A 394 -6.60 -6.78 29.44
CA ARG A 394 -6.40 -5.32 29.58
C ARG A 394 -5.44 -4.77 28.51
N ALA A 395 -4.40 -5.53 28.17
CA ALA A 395 -3.48 -5.17 27.07
C ALA A 395 -4.20 -5.13 25.73
N ALA A 396 -5.07 -6.12 25.44
CA ALA A 396 -5.88 -6.11 24.20
C ALA A 396 -6.85 -4.91 24.12
N ILE A 397 -7.46 -4.51 25.25
CA ILE A 397 -8.30 -3.29 25.31
C ILE A 397 -7.46 -2.05 25.02
N ALA A 398 -6.28 -1.92 25.63
CA ALA A 398 -5.38 -0.79 25.38
C ALA A 398 -4.86 -0.76 23.94
N ALA A 399 -4.63 -1.93 23.32
CA ALA A 399 -4.29 -2.04 21.90
C ALA A 399 -5.42 -1.56 20.98
N TYR A 400 -6.67 -1.89 21.32
CA TYR A 400 -7.84 -1.35 20.61
C TYR A 400 -7.93 0.18 20.74
N ASP A 401 -7.73 0.74 21.92
CA ASP A 401 -7.74 2.19 22.14
C ASP A 401 -6.63 2.89 21.31
N ALA A 402 -5.45 2.27 21.23
CA ALA A 402 -4.34 2.76 20.42
C ALA A 402 -4.68 2.69 18.90
N ALA A 403 -5.27 1.59 18.43
CA ALA A 403 -5.71 1.45 17.04
C ALA A 403 -6.82 2.46 16.69
N ALA A 404 -7.76 2.73 17.60
CA ALA A 404 -8.80 3.75 17.43
C ALA A 404 -8.23 5.17 17.34
N ALA A 405 -7.21 5.48 18.13
CA ALA A 405 -6.51 6.76 18.04
C ALA A 405 -5.74 6.88 16.71
N GLN A 406 -5.04 5.81 16.27
CA GLN A 406 -4.34 5.78 15.00
C GLN A 406 -5.29 5.94 13.81
N TYR A 407 -6.44 5.28 13.81
CA TYR A 407 -7.48 5.47 12.80
C TYR A 407 -7.90 6.97 12.70
N ARG A 408 -8.12 7.63 13.84
CA ARG A 408 -8.46 9.07 13.84
C ARG A 408 -7.34 9.92 13.26
N VAL A 409 -6.08 9.63 13.59
CA VAL A 409 -4.90 10.33 13.02
C VAL A 409 -4.90 10.17 11.51
N THR A 410 -5.08 8.96 11.00
CA THR A 410 -5.11 8.69 9.54
C THR A 410 -6.24 9.47 8.86
N VAL A 411 -7.44 9.48 9.43
CA VAL A 411 -8.57 10.26 8.89
C VAL A 411 -8.27 11.77 8.87
N VAL A 412 -7.77 12.34 9.97
CA VAL A 412 -7.45 13.77 10.04
C VAL A 412 -6.36 14.14 9.02
N THR A 413 -5.31 13.33 8.90
CA THR A 413 -4.23 13.53 7.91
C THR A 413 -4.76 13.42 6.47
N ALA A 414 -5.69 12.51 6.22
CA ALA A 414 -6.32 12.38 4.92
C ALA A 414 -7.09 13.64 4.51
N PHE A 415 -7.85 14.23 5.43
CA PHE A 415 -8.57 15.49 5.21
C PHE A 415 -7.61 16.65 4.98
N GLN A 416 -6.53 16.72 5.77
CA GLN A 416 -5.46 17.69 5.58
C GLN A 416 -4.86 17.59 4.18
N ASN A 417 -4.50 16.39 3.72
CA ASN A 417 -3.90 16.19 2.40
C ASN A 417 -4.79 16.71 1.27
N VAL A 418 -6.11 16.47 1.35
CA VAL A 418 -7.05 16.99 0.35
C VAL A 418 -7.13 18.52 0.42
N ALA A 419 -7.22 19.09 1.64
CA ALA A 419 -7.28 20.53 1.83
C ALA A 419 -6.02 21.22 1.29
N ASP A 420 -4.85 20.66 1.58
CA ASP A 420 -3.56 21.18 1.14
C ASP A 420 -3.44 21.10 -0.40
N ALA A 421 -3.80 19.99 -1.03
CA ALA A 421 -3.78 19.84 -2.48
C ALA A 421 -4.73 20.82 -3.20
N LEU A 422 -5.95 21.00 -2.67
CA LEU A 422 -6.92 21.97 -3.23
C LEU A 422 -6.43 23.40 -3.11
N ARG A 423 -5.76 23.77 -2.02
CA ARG A 423 -5.17 25.09 -1.82
C ARG A 423 -3.93 25.30 -2.69
N ALA A 424 -3.10 24.28 -2.84
CA ALA A 424 -1.92 24.29 -3.70
C ALA A 424 -2.32 24.56 -5.17
N LEU A 425 -3.31 23.83 -5.69
CA LEU A 425 -3.82 24.04 -7.06
C LEU A 425 -4.29 25.47 -7.33
N GLN A 426 -4.92 26.14 -6.36
CA GLN A 426 -5.31 27.54 -6.48
C GLN A 426 -4.10 28.46 -6.49
N SER A 427 -3.14 28.23 -5.59
CA SER A 427 -1.92 29.02 -5.47
C SER A 427 -1.05 28.88 -6.72
N ASP A 428 -0.90 27.67 -7.23
CA ASP A 428 -0.08 27.36 -8.40
C ASP A 428 -0.67 27.93 -9.68
N ALA A 429 -2.00 27.96 -9.83
CA ALA A 429 -2.63 28.64 -10.95
C ALA A 429 -2.29 30.14 -10.96
N ASN A 430 -2.29 30.79 -9.79
CA ASN A 430 -1.86 32.19 -9.65
C ASN A 430 -0.36 32.35 -9.94
N ALA A 431 0.47 31.41 -9.45
CA ALA A 431 1.91 31.42 -9.68
C ALA A 431 2.24 31.27 -11.17
N VAL A 432 1.61 30.33 -11.88
CA VAL A 432 1.76 30.15 -13.33
C VAL A 432 1.40 31.43 -14.08
N ASN A 433 0.27 32.06 -13.74
CA ASN A 433 -0.15 33.33 -14.37
C ASN A 433 0.87 34.45 -14.14
N ALA A 434 1.39 34.57 -12.90
CA ALA A 434 2.39 35.58 -12.56
C ALA A 434 3.73 35.33 -13.26
N GLN A 435 4.20 34.06 -13.28
CA GLN A 435 5.47 33.68 -13.92
C GLN A 435 5.40 33.80 -15.44
N ALA A 436 4.28 33.46 -16.07
CA ALA A 436 4.06 33.68 -17.51
C ALA A 436 4.06 35.18 -17.87
N ALA A 437 3.49 36.02 -17.02
CA ALA A 437 3.56 37.48 -17.22
C ALA A 437 4.99 38.01 -17.03
N ALA A 438 5.72 37.52 -16.03
CA ALA A 438 7.12 37.87 -15.80
C ALA A 438 8.04 37.44 -16.95
N GLU A 439 7.84 36.21 -17.46
CA GLU A 439 8.61 35.69 -18.60
C GLU A 439 8.38 36.53 -19.87
N ARG A 440 7.12 36.85 -20.21
CA ARG A 440 6.80 37.71 -21.34
C ARG A 440 7.42 39.11 -21.21
N ALA A 441 7.27 39.74 -20.06
CA ALA A 441 7.85 41.06 -19.81
C ALA A 441 9.39 41.06 -19.90
N ALA A 442 10.03 39.99 -19.38
CA ALA A 442 11.47 39.83 -19.47
C ALA A 442 11.95 39.55 -20.91
N ALA A 443 11.19 38.76 -21.69
CA ALA A 443 11.45 38.52 -23.11
C ALA A 443 11.36 39.80 -23.93
N ASP A 444 10.31 40.60 -23.71
CA ASP A 444 10.14 41.89 -24.37
C ASP A 444 11.25 42.90 -24.02
N SER A 445 11.63 42.93 -22.71
CA SER A 445 12.73 43.74 -22.22
C SER A 445 14.07 43.32 -22.82
N LEU A 446 14.34 42.03 -22.93
CA LEU A 446 15.54 41.50 -23.54
C LEU A 446 15.60 41.86 -25.04
N ALA A 447 14.48 41.67 -25.76
CA ALA A 447 14.40 42.02 -27.18
C ALA A 447 14.61 43.54 -27.41
N ALA A 448 14.09 44.41 -26.54
CA ALA A 448 14.33 45.85 -26.58
C ALA A 448 15.81 46.17 -26.28
N SER A 449 16.38 45.59 -25.21
CA SER A 449 17.77 45.77 -24.82
C SER A 449 18.75 45.32 -25.90
N GLN A 450 18.49 44.21 -26.58
CA GLN A 450 19.29 43.76 -27.71
C GLN A 450 19.31 44.75 -28.90
N ARG A 451 18.14 45.40 -29.19
CA ARG A 451 18.06 46.44 -30.23
C ARG A 451 18.81 47.69 -29.82
N GLN A 452 18.64 48.19 -28.61
CA GLN A 452 19.29 49.38 -28.07
C GLN A 452 20.82 49.21 -27.97
N PHE A 453 21.26 48.03 -27.54
CA PHE A 453 22.71 47.73 -27.51
C PHE A 453 23.35 47.79 -28.90
N ARG A 454 22.68 47.24 -29.90
CA ARG A 454 23.20 47.28 -31.30
C ARG A 454 23.39 48.67 -31.85
N ILE A 455 22.60 49.65 -31.40
CA ILE A 455 22.70 51.06 -31.84
C ILE A 455 23.48 51.92 -30.83
N GLY A 456 24.03 51.29 -29.78
CA GLY A 456 24.90 51.97 -28.78
C GLY A 456 24.16 52.80 -27.72
N GLU A 457 22.84 52.65 -27.58
CA GLU A 457 22.01 53.40 -26.60
C GLU A 457 22.19 52.90 -25.17
N ILE A 458 22.49 51.63 -24.96
CA ILE A 458 22.67 51.06 -23.61
C ILE A 458 24.03 50.40 -23.47
N SER A 459 24.48 50.27 -22.21
CA SER A 459 25.72 49.58 -21.88
C SER A 459 25.58 48.06 -22.06
N HIS A 460 26.72 47.39 -22.28
CA HIS A 460 26.74 45.92 -22.31
C HIS A 460 26.26 45.31 -20.96
N LEU A 461 26.52 45.96 -19.82
CA LEU A 461 26.05 45.50 -18.53
C LEU A 461 24.52 45.49 -18.43
N ALA A 462 23.82 46.48 -19.02
CA ALA A 462 22.37 46.52 -19.06
C ALA A 462 21.79 45.37 -19.91
N LEU A 463 22.45 45.01 -21.01
CA LEU A 463 22.07 43.85 -21.81
C LEU A 463 22.22 42.53 -21.03
N LEU A 464 23.36 42.35 -20.32
CA LEU A 464 23.61 41.19 -19.48
C LEU A 464 22.54 41.03 -18.36
N ASP A 465 22.14 42.17 -17.78
CA ASP A 465 21.08 42.16 -16.72
C ASP A 465 19.72 41.72 -17.29
N ALA A 466 19.36 42.22 -18.50
CA ALA A 466 18.13 41.81 -19.18
C ALA A 466 18.16 40.30 -19.55
N GLN A 467 19.31 39.78 -20.00
CA GLN A 467 19.48 38.35 -20.29
C GLN A 467 19.31 37.49 -19.05
N ARG A 468 19.95 37.87 -17.93
CA ARG A 468 19.82 37.14 -16.66
C ARG A 468 18.39 37.16 -16.15
N THR A 469 17.69 38.30 -16.25
CA THR A 469 16.30 38.43 -15.85
C THR A 469 15.40 37.52 -16.68
N TYR A 470 15.60 37.47 -18.00
CA TYR A 470 14.85 36.57 -18.86
C TYR A 470 15.11 35.10 -18.53
N GLN A 471 16.36 34.70 -18.33
CA GLN A 471 16.71 33.34 -17.91
C GLN A 471 16.01 32.92 -16.62
N GLN A 472 16.04 33.77 -15.61
CA GLN A 472 15.40 33.49 -14.33
C GLN A 472 13.87 33.37 -14.48
N ALA A 473 13.24 34.26 -15.24
CA ALA A 473 11.81 34.22 -15.51
C ALA A 473 11.40 32.95 -16.30
N ARG A 474 12.18 32.56 -17.30
CA ARG A 474 11.95 31.35 -18.11
C ARG A 474 12.02 30.07 -17.28
N ILE A 475 13.03 29.95 -16.42
CA ILE A 475 13.17 28.81 -15.49
C ILE A 475 12.01 28.82 -14.47
N GLY A 476 11.65 30.01 -13.95
CA GLY A 476 10.53 30.15 -13.01
C GLY A 476 9.19 29.74 -13.62
N GLU A 477 8.95 30.06 -14.89
CA GLU A 477 7.76 29.64 -15.62
C GLU A 477 7.69 28.11 -15.76
N ILE A 478 8.77 27.46 -16.20
CA ILE A 478 8.87 25.99 -16.30
C ILE A 478 8.59 25.33 -14.94
N GLN A 479 9.18 25.84 -13.87
CA GLN A 479 9.01 25.28 -12.53
C GLN A 479 7.56 25.46 -12.02
N ALA A 480 6.94 26.61 -12.23
CA ALA A 480 5.55 26.86 -11.83
C ALA A 480 4.56 25.94 -12.57
N ARG A 481 4.76 25.71 -13.87
CA ARG A 481 3.95 24.77 -14.64
C ARG A 481 4.05 23.35 -14.07
N VAL A 482 5.26 22.88 -13.82
CA VAL A 482 5.48 21.52 -13.29
C VAL A 482 4.93 21.38 -11.88
N ALA A 483 5.05 22.39 -11.01
CA ALA A 483 4.41 22.40 -9.70
C ALA A 483 2.91 22.16 -9.81
N ARG A 484 2.23 22.89 -10.70
CA ARG A 484 0.80 22.74 -10.94
C ARG A 484 0.39 21.34 -11.41
N TYR A 485 1.15 20.71 -12.32
CA TYR A 485 0.93 19.32 -12.72
C TYR A 485 1.14 18.36 -11.55
N SER A 486 2.15 18.61 -10.74
CA SER A 486 2.46 17.79 -9.56
C SER A 486 1.35 17.86 -8.51
N ASP A 487 0.74 19.03 -8.33
CA ASP A 487 -0.36 19.20 -7.37
C ASP A 487 -1.68 18.55 -7.84
N VAL A 488 -1.86 18.38 -9.17
CA VAL A 488 -2.94 17.53 -9.70
C VAL A 488 -2.72 16.07 -9.28
N VAL A 489 -1.47 15.58 -9.39
CA VAL A 489 -1.13 14.22 -8.94
C VAL A 489 -1.35 14.08 -7.44
N ALA A 490 -0.94 15.09 -6.64
CA ALA A 490 -1.14 15.11 -5.20
C ALA A 490 -2.64 15.09 -4.83
N LEU A 491 -3.49 15.82 -5.57
CA LEU A 491 -4.94 15.76 -5.38
C LEU A 491 -5.48 14.35 -5.68
N PHE A 492 -5.12 13.73 -6.80
CA PHE A 492 -5.59 12.40 -7.16
C PHE A 492 -5.13 11.35 -6.14
N GLN A 493 -3.91 11.47 -5.63
CA GLN A 493 -3.40 10.62 -4.56
C GLN A 493 -4.17 10.86 -3.24
N ALA A 494 -4.41 12.12 -2.87
CA ALA A 494 -5.16 12.48 -1.67
C ALA A 494 -6.62 11.99 -1.70
N LEU A 495 -7.21 11.89 -2.89
CA LEU A 495 -8.55 11.34 -3.11
C LEU A 495 -8.58 9.80 -3.13
N GLY A 496 -7.43 9.12 -3.07
CA GLY A 496 -7.34 7.66 -3.04
C GLY A 496 -7.10 6.98 -4.39
N GLY A 497 -6.85 7.74 -5.47
CA GLY A 497 -6.39 7.21 -6.76
C GLY A 497 -7.40 6.40 -7.58
N GLY A 498 -8.69 6.36 -7.21
CA GLY A 498 -9.74 5.71 -8.01
C GLY A 498 -9.64 4.18 -8.10
N TRP A 499 -8.89 3.50 -7.19
CA TRP A 499 -8.66 2.05 -7.24
C TRP A 499 -9.95 1.23 -7.31
N TRP A 500 -11.05 1.71 -6.70
CA TRP A 500 -12.37 1.07 -6.73
C TRP A 500 -13.03 1.09 -8.11
N ASN A 501 -12.48 1.84 -9.05
CA ASN A 501 -12.92 1.94 -10.44
C ASN A 501 -12.03 1.14 -11.41
N ARG A 502 -10.98 0.48 -10.92
CA ARG A 502 -10.17 -0.40 -11.75
C ARG A 502 -10.95 -1.65 -12.15
N ALA A 503 -10.72 -2.15 -13.37
CA ALA A 503 -11.44 -3.29 -13.93
C ALA A 503 -11.21 -4.58 -13.13
N ASP A 504 -9.96 -4.85 -12.71
CA ASP A 504 -9.57 -6.01 -11.90
C ASP A 504 -10.24 -6.05 -10.52
N VAL A 505 -10.51 -4.89 -9.92
CA VAL A 505 -11.21 -4.79 -8.62
C VAL A 505 -12.71 -4.92 -8.77
N ARG A 506 -13.30 -4.43 -9.88
CA ARG A 506 -14.74 -4.52 -10.15
C ARG A 506 -15.20 -5.95 -10.41
N ASP A 507 -14.39 -6.75 -11.07
CA ASP A 507 -14.72 -8.16 -11.37
C ASP A 507 -14.72 -9.03 -10.11
N ASP A 508 -13.84 -8.76 -9.13
CA ASP A 508 -13.84 -9.41 -7.82
C ASP A 508 -14.97 -8.93 -6.90
N GLY A 509 -15.43 -7.69 -7.06
CA GLY A 509 -16.46 -7.05 -6.21
C GLY A 509 -17.90 -7.53 -6.45
N GLY A 510 -18.17 -8.19 -7.57
CA GLY A 510 -19.50 -8.77 -7.86
C GLY A 510 -19.90 -9.92 -6.92
N ASN A 511 -18.94 -10.51 -6.20
CA ASN A 511 -19.14 -11.61 -5.26
C ASN A 511 -18.86 -11.27 -3.77
N ALA A 512 -18.27 -10.10 -3.46
CA ALA A 512 -17.80 -9.78 -2.11
C ALA A 512 -18.76 -8.89 -1.28
N VAL A 513 -19.80 -8.32 -1.89
CA VAL A 513 -20.78 -7.45 -1.18
C VAL A 513 -22.04 -8.20 -0.77
N ALA A 514 -22.18 -9.49 -1.14
CA ALA A 514 -23.37 -10.31 -0.87
C ALA A 514 -23.09 -11.55 -0.01
N ARG A 515 -22.04 -11.56 0.83
CA ARG A 515 -21.87 -12.61 1.85
C ARG A 515 -21.42 -12.06 3.19
#